data_4d6a2211f1e4e8eddd267c4fe5351682
#
_entry.id   4d6a2211f1e4e8eddd267c4fe5351682
#
_cell.length_a   1.000
_cell.length_b   1.000
_cell.length_c   1.000
_cell.angle_alpha   90.00
_cell.angle_beta   90.00
_cell.angle_gamma   90.00
#
_symmetry.space_group_name_H-M   'P 1'
#
loop_
_entity.id
_entity.type
_entity.pdbx_description
1 polymer ?
#
loop_
_entity_poly.entity_id
_entity_poly.type
_entity_poly.pdbx_seq_one_letter_code
_entity_poly.pdbx_strand_id
1 'polypeptide(L)'
;RSKVRLSTMTSAATRHPVLPAIAPFQRYGKSGMALSSLLPHTGSVADRICLVNSMTTDAVNHAPGVTLFLTGAQTPGRPSLGSWLVYGLGRMTEDLPSFVVMTSTDVGKTCGQLFFDYYWGSGFLPSQHQGTRFRSEGDPVLYLRNPDGVPAGLRRATLDGIQAINRRHAASKGDPEISSRVQQYETAFRMQASVPDLLALEKEPAHVLEMYGPDVARPGSFARHCLLARRLLE
;
A
#
# COMPACT_ATOMS: atom_id res chain seq x y z
N ARG A 1 2.64 22.27 -31.59
CA ARG A 1 1.80 22.93 -30.54
C ARG A 1 0.81 21.89 -30.02
N SER A 2 1.10 21.26 -28.89
CA SER A 2 0.17 20.39 -28.22
C SER A 2 -1.06 21.19 -27.80
N LYS A 3 -2.25 20.76 -28.22
CA LYS A 3 -3.51 21.33 -27.73
C LYS A 3 -3.66 20.89 -26.26
N VAL A 4 -3.27 21.76 -25.34
CA VAL A 4 -3.56 21.56 -23.91
C VAL A 4 -5.07 21.60 -23.75
N ARG A 5 -5.68 20.52 -23.26
CA ARG A 5 -7.10 20.52 -22.86
C ARG A 5 -7.26 21.44 -21.66
N LEU A 6 -7.91 22.56 -21.85
CA LEU A 6 -8.18 23.56 -20.81
C LEU A 6 -9.50 23.34 -20.07
N SER A 7 -10.24 22.29 -20.40
CA SER A 7 -11.55 22.02 -19.79
C SER A 7 -11.36 21.15 -18.54
N THR A 8 -11.77 21.67 -17.40
CA THR A 8 -11.95 20.90 -16.16
C THR A 8 -13.43 20.86 -15.81
N MET A 9 -13.88 19.83 -15.10
CA MET A 9 -15.26 19.70 -14.63
C MET A 9 -15.72 20.87 -13.74
N THR A 10 -14.78 21.64 -13.20
CA THR A 10 -15.03 22.68 -12.18
C THR A 10 -14.81 24.10 -12.69
N SER A 11 -14.33 24.28 -13.90
CA SER A 11 -14.02 25.61 -14.42
C SER A 11 -14.56 25.82 -15.85
N ALA A 12 -15.41 26.83 -16.02
CA ALA A 12 -15.84 27.32 -17.30
C ALA A 12 -14.83 28.31 -17.94
N ALA A 13 -13.67 28.54 -17.31
CA ALA A 13 -12.67 29.47 -17.79
C ALA A 13 -12.04 28.97 -19.10
N THR A 14 -12.00 29.83 -20.09
CA THR A 14 -11.35 29.57 -21.40
C THR A 14 -9.83 29.75 -21.36
N ARG A 15 -9.32 30.35 -20.28
CA ARG A 15 -7.90 30.60 -20.05
C ARG A 15 -7.58 30.41 -18.59
N HIS A 16 -6.50 29.70 -18.32
CA HIS A 16 -5.97 29.53 -16.97
C HIS A 16 -4.57 30.15 -16.91
N PRO A 17 -4.23 30.86 -15.80
CA PRO A 17 -2.87 31.35 -15.62
C PRO A 17 -1.92 30.16 -15.45
N VAL A 18 -0.75 30.28 -16.05
CA VAL A 18 0.34 29.32 -15.82
C VAL A 18 1.18 29.86 -14.67
N LEU A 19 1.22 29.11 -13.57
CA LEU A 19 2.07 29.43 -12.43
C LEU A 19 3.52 29.02 -12.74
N PRO A 20 4.51 29.85 -12.36
CA PRO A 20 5.91 29.45 -12.45
C PRO A 20 6.21 28.31 -11.48
N ALA A 21 7.36 27.66 -11.67
CA ALA A 21 7.85 26.67 -10.73
C ALA A 21 8.10 27.34 -9.35
N ILE A 22 7.60 26.71 -8.28
CA ILE A 22 7.76 27.20 -6.90
C ILE A 22 9.20 27.06 -6.37
N ALA A 23 10.01 26.23 -7.03
CA ALA A 23 11.42 26.02 -6.71
C ALA A 23 12.21 25.77 -8.01
N PRO A 24 13.50 26.13 -8.05
CA PRO A 24 14.32 25.91 -9.23
C PRO A 24 14.51 24.43 -9.53
N PHE A 25 14.69 24.12 -10.81
CA PHE A 25 15.10 22.79 -11.26
C PHE A 25 16.62 22.73 -11.37
N GLN A 26 17.16 21.59 -10.99
CA GLN A 26 18.58 21.28 -11.08
C GLN A 26 18.80 19.99 -11.86
N ARG A 27 20.00 19.81 -12.41
CA ARG A 27 20.37 18.57 -13.08
C ARG A 27 21.09 17.63 -12.13
N TYR A 28 20.66 16.40 -12.11
CA TYR A 28 21.18 15.34 -11.23
C TYR A 28 21.65 14.14 -12.04
N GLY A 29 22.64 13.42 -11.48
CA GLY A 29 23.20 12.20 -12.05
C GLY A 29 23.94 12.41 -13.37
N LYS A 30 24.48 11.33 -13.91
CA LYS A 30 25.20 11.31 -15.20
C LYS A 30 24.28 11.57 -16.39
N SER A 31 23.00 11.18 -16.26
CA SER A 31 21.98 11.43 -17.28
C SER A 31 21.56 12.90 -17.37
N GLY A 32 21.91 13.72 -16.40
CA GLY A 32 21.48 15.12 -16.31
C GLY A 32 19.97 15.26 -16.07
N MET A 33 19.35 14.32 -15.36
CA MET A 33 17.93 14.33 -15.05
C MET A 33 17.51 15.64 -14.36
N ALA A 34 16.53 16.33 -14.91
CA ALA A 34 16.03 17.59 -14.34
C ALA A 34 14.99 17.30 -13.25
N LEU A 35 15.32 17.60 -12.00
CA LEU A 35 14.43 17.49 -10.84
C LEU A 35 14.37 18.80 -10.07
N SER A 36 13.27 19.04 -9.38
CA SER A 36 13.13 20.19 -8.49
C SER A 36 14.14 20.11 -7.34
N SER A 37 14.68 21.27 -6.94
CA SER A 37 15.55 21.39 -5.75
C SER A 37 14.85 20.98 -4.44
N LEU A 38 13.53 20.81 -4.44
CA LEU A 38 12.76 20.24 -3.32
C LEU A 38 12.95 18.74 -3.15
N LEU A 39 13.60 18.06 -4.11
CA LEU A 39 13.79 16.61 -4.12
C LEU A 39 15.29 16.23 -4.09
N PRO A 40 16.10 16.75 -3.11
CA PRO A 40 17.54 16.53 -3.12
C PRO A 40 17.93 15.05 -2.95
N HIS A 41 17.20 14.31 -2.10
CA HIS A 41 17.45 12.89 -1.89
C HIS A 41 17.05 12.03 -3.09
N THR A 42 15.97 12.35 -3.78
CA THR A 42 15.62 11.71 -5.06
C THR A 42 16.68 12.02 -6.11
N GLY A 43 17.18 13.26 -6.14
CA GLY A 43 18.27 13.66 -7.01
C GLY A 43 19.57 12.89 -6.78
N SER A 44 19.90 12.54 -5.54
CA SER A 44 21.11 11.76 -5.22
C SER A 44 21.09 10.32 -5.80
N VAL A 45 19.92 9.80 -6.12
CA VAL A 45 19.75 8.47 -6.74
C VAL A 45 19.27 8.54 -8.18
N ALA A 46 19.38 9.69 -8.84
CA ALA A 46 18.87 9.94 -10.19
C ALA A 46 19.35 8.91 -11.23
N ASP A 47 20.59 8.42 -11.11
CA ASP A 47 21.13 7.39 -12.01
C ASP A 47 20.51 6.00 -11.83
N ARG A 48 19.71 5.79 -10.80
CA ARG A 48 19.04 4.51 -10.49
C ARG A 48 17.54 4.54 -10.78
N ILE A 49 16.99 5.66 -11.24
CA ILE A 49 15.57 5.83 -11.53
C ILE A 49 15.36 6.15 -13.01
N CYS A 50 14.17 5.79 -13.52
CA CYS A 50 13.74 6.14 -14.86
C CYS A 50 12.58 7.15 -14.75
N LEU A 51 12.75 8.32 -15.36
CA LEU A 51 11.72 9.35 -15.44
C LEU A 51 10.93 9.22 -16.74
N VAL A 52 9.65 8.86 -16.64
CA VAL A 52 8.76 8.74 -17.80
C VAL A 52 7.93 10.03 -17.95
N ASN A 53 8.38 10.91 -18.83
CA ASN A 53 7.75 12.23 -19.04
C ASN A 53 6.48 12.20 -19.93
N SER A 54 6.22 11.08 -20.59
CA SER A 54 5.12 10.94 -21.57
C SER A 54 3.85 10.31 -21.00
N MET A 55 3.76 10.14 -19.68
CA MET A 55 2.57 9.60 -19.03
C MET A 55 1.38 10.55 -19.21
N THR A 56 0.28 10.01 -19.69
CA THR A 56 -0.99 10.74 -19.89
C THR A 56 -2.15 9.94 -19.33
N THR A 57 -3.25 10.61 -19.02
CA THR A 57 -4.50 9.98 -18.61
C THR A 57 -5.70 10.72 -19.16
N ASP A 58 -6.74 9.97 -19.51
CA ASP A 58 -8.07 10.53 -19.84
C ASP A 58 -8.97 10.65 -18.61
N ALA A 59 -8.51 10.20 -17.45
CA ALA A 59 -9.25 10.33 -16.20
C ALA A 59 -9.31 11.81 -15.78
N VAL A 60 -10.52 12.33 -15.71
CA VAL A 60 -10.78 13.75 -15.38
C VAL A 60 -10.73 14.01 -13.88
N ASN A 61 -10.95 12.99 -13.05
CA ASN A 61 -11.05 13.11 -11.60
C ASN A 61 -10.04 12.17 -10.89
N HIS A 62 -9.77 12.45 -9.61
CA HIS A 62 -8.81 11.71 -8.80
C HIS A 62 -9.17 10.23 -8.67
N ALA A 63 -10.39 9.89 -8.30
CA ALA A 63 -10.78 8.50 -8.08
C ALA A 63 -10.61 7.62 -9.34
N PRO A 64 -11.15 7.97 -10.51
CA PRO A 64 -10.86 7.23 -11.75
C PRO A 64 -9.38 7.22 -12.12
N GLY A 65 -8.65 8.34 -11.88
CA GLY A 65 -7.22 8.45 -12.17
C GLY A 65 -6.39 7.49 -11.31
N VAL A 66 -6.64 7.45 -10.01
CA VAL A 66 -5.96 6.51 -9.09
C VAL A 66 -6.34 5.06 -9.43
N THR A 67 -7.63 4.81 -9.73
CA THR A 67 -8.08 3.47 -10.13
C THR A 67 -7.35 3.00 -11.38
N LEU A 68 -7.27 3.86 -12.41
CA LEU A 68 -6.53 3.57 -13.64
C LEU A 68 -5.06 3.28 -13.37
N PHE A 69 -4.40 4.10 -12.54
CA PHE A 69 -2.99 3.94 -12.20
C PHE A 69 -2.71 2.62 -11.48
N LEU A 70 -3.59 2.20 -10.58
CA LEU A 70 -3.40 1.02 -9.75
C LEU A 70 -3.91 -0.28 -10.38
N THR A 71 -4.90 -0.22 -11.30
CA THR A 71 -5.59 -1.42 -11.81
C THR A 71 -5.61 -1.52 -13.34
N GLY A 72 -5.15 -0.48 -14.05
CA GLY A 72 -5.22 -0.41 -15.50
C GLY A 72 -6.63 -0.11 -16.07
N ALA A 73 -7.59 0.28 -15.22
CA ALA A 73 -8.93 0.68 -15.65
C ALA A 73 -9.46 1.82 -14.78
N GLN A 74 -10.31 2.70 -15.34
CA GLN A 74 -10.93 3.80 -14.59
C GLN A 74 -12.06 3.33 -13.66
N THR A 75 -12.60 2.14 -13.90
CA THR A 75 -13.71 1.55 -13.12
C THR A 75 -13.17 0.47 -12.19
N PRO A 76 -13.71 0.36 -10.95
CA PRO A 76 -13.37 -0.73 -10.04
C PRO A 76 -13.69 -2.12 -10.59
N GLY A 77 -13.10 -3.17 -10.01
CA GLY A 77 -13.38 -4.58 -10.32
C GLY A 77 -12.21 -5.32 -10.96
N ARG A 78 -11.14 -4.62 -11.35
CA ARG A 78 -9.90 -5.27 -11.80
C ARG A 78 -8.91 -5.43 -10.64
N PRO A 79 -8.05 -6.48 -10.69
CA PRO A 79 -7.00 -6.63 -9.70
C PRO A 79 -6.04 -5.45 -9.71
N SER A 80 -5.59 -5.05 -8.53
CA SER A 80 -4.55 -4.04 -8.38
C SER A 80 -3.18 -4.58 -8.80
N LEU A 81 -2.24 -3.68 -9.08
CA LEU A 81 -0.86 -4.05 -9.42
C LEU A 81 -0.25 -4.99 -8.37
N GLY A 82 -0.45 -4.70 -7.07
CA GLY A 82 0.04 -5.57 -6.00
C GLY A 82 -0.60 -6.94 -6.00
N SER A 83 -1.90 -7.03 -6.31
CA SER A 83 -2.60 -8.32 -6.45
C SER A 83 -2.06 -9.16 -7.61
N TRP A 84 -1.74 -8.52 -8.74
CA TRP A 84 -1.11 -9.20 -9.87
C TRP A 84 0.29 -9.69 -9.53
N LEU A 85 1.08 -8.90 -8.79
CA LEU A 85 2.42 -9.31 -8.37
C LEU A 85 2.36 -10.54 -7.44
N VAL A 86 1.45 -10.54 -6.47
CA VAL A 86 1.27 -11.70 -5.58
C VAL A 86 0.76 -12.92 -6.33
N TYR A 87 -0.15 -12.73 -7.28
CA TYR A 87 -0.65 -13.83 -8.12
C TYR A 87 0.46 -14.45 -8.99
N GLY A 88 1.28 -13.62 -9.62
CA GLY A 88 2.31 -14.07 -10.56
C GLY A 88 3.61 -14.55 -9.91
N LEU A 89 4.04 -13.91 -8.83
CA LEU A 89 5.32 -14.19 -8.16
C LEU A 89 5.18 -15.05 -6.90
N GLY A 90 3.96 -15.19 -6.38
CA GLY A 90 3.71 -15.95 -5.17
C GLY A 90 4.06 -15.18 -3.89
N ARG A 91 4.34 -15.92 -2.82
CA ARG A 91 4.64 -15.41 -1.48
C ARG A 91 6.12 -15.57 -1.19
N MET A 92 6.71 -14.57 -0.55
CA MET A 92 8.10 -14.62 -0.05
C MET A 92 8.18 -15.15 1.38
N THR A 93 7.09 -15.06 2.14
CA THR A 93 6.98 -15.53 3.53
C THR A 93 5.58 -16.07 3.80
N GLU A 94 5.48 -16.99 4.74
CA GLU A 94 4.21 -17.53 5.23
C GLU A 94 3.68 -16.78 6.46
N ASP A 95 4.52 -15.97 7.11
CA ASP A 95 4.24 -15.35 8.41
C ASP A 95 3.71 -13.93 8.29
N LEU A 96 3.77 -13.34 7.08
CA LEU A 96 3.31 -11.99 6.79
C LEU A 96 2.42 -11.98 5.53
N PRO A 97 1.54 -10.98 5.39
CA PRO A 97 0.82 -10.76 4.15
C PRO A 97 1.79 -10.44 3.01
N SER A 98 1.57 -11.04 1.85
CA SER A 98 2.42 -10.81 0.67
C SER A 98 2.24 -9.42 0.05
N PHE A 99 1.13 -8.77 0.34
CA PHE A 99 0.84 -7.41 -0.13
C PHE A 99 0.33 -6.57 1.04
N VAL A 100 1.16 -5.67 1.53
CA VAL A 100 0.84 -4.76 2.64
C VAL A 100 0.54 -3.36 2.09
N VAL A 101 -0.50 -2.75 2.61
CA VAL A 101 -0.93 -1.39 2.27
C VAL A 101 -0.87 -0.52 3.53
N MET A 102 -0.22 0.62 3.42
CA MET A 102 -0.15 1.62 4.47
C MET A 102 -0.63 2.96 3.94
N THR A 103 -1.54 3.61 4.66
CA THR A 103 -2.07 4.92 4.28
C THR A 103 -1.68 5.94 5.34
N SER A 104 -0.89 6.94 4.93
CA SER A 104 -0.48 8.03 5.83
C SER A 104 -1.65 8.97 6.13
N THR A 105 -1.75 9.42 7.37
CA THR A 105 -2.83 10.29 7.86
C THR A 105 -2.37 11.70 8.20
N ASP A 106 -1.07 11.95 8.14
CA ASP A 106 -0.41 13.16 8.64
C ASP A 106 -0.21 14.25 7.57
N VAL A 107 -0.46 13.93 6.32
CA VAL A 107 -0.16 14.84 5.22
C VAL A 107 -1.34 15.74 4.95
N GLY A 108 -1.41 16.82 5.70
CA GLY A 108 -2.25 17.95 5.36
C GLY A 108 -3.75 17.60 5.22
N LYS A 109 -4.52 18.58 4.82
CA LYS A 109 -5.91 18.35 4.48
C LYS A 109 -5.95 17.56 3.17
N THR A 110 -6.39 16.32 3.22
CA THR A 110 -6.78 15.61 1.99
C THR A 110 -7.76 16.52 1.26
N CYS A 111 -7.64 16.64 -0.04
CA CYS A 111 -8.60 17.43 -0.84
C CYS A 111 -10.02 16.77 -0.87
N GLY A 112 -10.42 16.12 0.22
CA GLY A 112 -11.68 15.41 0.35
C GLY A 112 -11.73 14.08 -0.38
N GLN A 113 -10.62 13.61 -0.92
CA GLN A 113 -10.56 12.35 -1.63
C GLN A 113 -10.45 11.19 -0.64
N LEU A 114 -11.33 10.22 -0.80
CA LEU A 114 -11.32 8.99 0.00
C LEU A 114 -10.38 7.96 -0.63
N PHE A 115 -9.70 7.20 0.22
CA PHE A 115 -9.00 5.99 -0.20
C PHE A 115 -9.97 4.81 -0.11
N PHE A 116 -10.26 4.21 -1.25
CA PHE A 116 -11.20 3.09 -1.34
C PHE A 116 -10.46 1.76 -1.32
N ASP A 117 -11.04 0.75 -0.68
CA ASP A 117 -10.42 -0.58 -0.54
C ASP A 117 -10.19 -1.26 -1.90
N TYR A 118 -10.96 -0.92 -2.93
CA TYR A 118 -10.74 -1.46 -4.27
C TYR A 118 -9.43 -1.00 -4.93
N TYR A 119 -8.73 0.02 -4.39
CA TYR A 119 -7.42 0.42 -4.89
C TYR A 119 -6.33 -0.64 -4.68
N TRP A 120 -6.53 -1.53 -3.71
CA TRP A 120 -5.64 -2.66 -3.43
C TRP A 120 -6.38 -4.00 -3.42
N GLY A 121 -7.57 -4.02 -3.98
CA GLY A 121 -8.41 -5.20 -4.08
C GLY A 121 -7.89 -6.22 -5.07
N SER A 122 -8.28 -7.47 -4.89
CA SER A 122 -7.96 -8.58 -5.79
C SER A 122 -8.79 -8.59 -7.08
N GLY A 123 -9.86 -7.77 -7.18
CA GLY A 123 -10.75 -7.77 -8.32
C GLY A 123 -11.37 -9.13 -8.56
N PHE A 124 -11.14 -9.70 -9.74
CA PHE A 124 -11.61 -11.03 -10.11
C PHE A 124 -10.64 -12.17 -9.71
N LEU A 125 -9.47 -11.85 -9.14
CA LEU A 125 -8.57 -12.85 -8.56
C LEU A 125 -9.08 -13.29 -7.17
N PRO A 126 -8.71 -14.49 -6.69
CA PRO A 126 -9.02 -14.92 -5.34
C PRO A 126 -8.60 -13.92 -4.27
N SER A 127 -9.40 -13.78 -3.23
CA SER A 127 -9.22 -12.75 -2.19
C SER A 127 -7.90 -12.85 -1.41
N GLN A 128 -7.22 -13.99 -1.47
CA GLN A 128 -5.89 -14.17 -0.88
C GLN A 128 -4.80 -13.27 -1.50
N HIS A 129 -5.04 -12.71 -2.68
CA HIS A 129 -4.10 -11.85 -3.40
C HIS A 129 -4.35 -10.35 -3.14
N GLN A 130 -5.38 -9.99 -2.39
CA GLN A 130 -5.65 -8.57 -2.10
C GLN A 130 -4.68 -8.00 -1.06
N GLY A 131 -4.51 -6.68 -1.08
CA GLY A 131 -3.69 -5.97 -0.11
C GLY A 131 -4.27 -6.02 1.30
N THR A 132 -3.42 -6.29 2.28
CA THR A 132 -3.76 -6.21 3.70
C THR A 132 -3.39 -4.84 4.22
N ARG A 133 -4.40 -4.07 4.63
CA ARG A 133 -4.17 -2.73 5.16
C ARG A 133 -3.67 -2.79 6.60
N PHE A 134 -2.46 -2.25 6.82
CA PHE A 134 -1.92 -2.04 8.15
C PHE A 134 -2.40 -0.70 8.70
N ARG A 135 -2.85 -0.71 9.93
CA ARG A 135 -3.29 0.49 10.65
C ARG A 135 -2.08 1.25 11.16
N SER A 136 -2.23 2.57 11.18
CA SER A 136 -1.18 3.47 11.67
C SER A 136 -1.07 3.51 13.19
N GLU A 137 -2.13 3.08 13.90
CA GLU A 137 -2.25 3.14 15.36
C GLU A 137 -2.86 1.85 15.91
N GLY A 138 -2.47 1.48 17.09
CA GLY A 138 -2.91 0.26 17.76
C GLY A 138 -2.36 -1.00 17.10
N ASP A 139 -3.13 -2.08 17.13
CA ASP A 139 -2.74 -3.30 16.42
C ASP A 139 -2.75 -3.03 14.91
N PRO A 140 -1.69 -3.40 14.18
CA PRO A 140 -1.55 -3.10 12.75
C PRO A 140 -2.62 -3.77 11.90
N VAL A 141 -3.09 -4.93 12.34
CA VAL A 141 -4.20 -5.66 11.75
C VAL A 141 -5.25 -5.88 12.83
N LEU A 142 -6.51 -5.67 12.47
CA LEU A 142 -7.64 -5.89 13.40
C LEU A 142 -7.66 -7.35 13.87
N TYR A 143 -7.95 -7.52 15.15
CA TYR A 143 -8.08 -8.84 15.79
C TYR A 143 -6.79 -9.70 15.76
N LEU A 144 -5.63 -9.04 15.66
CA LEU A 144 -4.36 -9.74 15.69
C LEU A 144 -4.17 -10.46 17.04
N ARG A 145 -4.47 -9.77 18.15
CA ARG A 145 -4.38 -10.37 19.49
C ARG A 145 -5.55 -11.31 19.78
N ASN A 146 -5.28 -12.29 20.63
CA ASN A 146 -6.37 -13.12 21.15
C ASN A 146 -7.28 -12.27 22.04
N PRO A 147 -8.60 -12.54 22.04
CA PRO A 147 -9.49 -11.99 23.07
C PRO A 147 -9.04 -12.38 24.48
N ASP A 148 -9.39 -11.55 25.46
CA ASP A 148 -9.11 -11.83 26.85
C ASP A 148 -9.67 -13.20 27.26
N GLY A 149 -8.89 -13.98 27.97
CA GLY A 149 -9.25 -15.34 28.40
C GLY A 149 -9.09 -16.44 27.33
N VAL A 150 -8.62 -16.09 26.12
CA VAL A 150 -8.35 -17.08 25.06
C VAL A 150 -6.84 -17.33 24.93
N PRO A 151 -6.28 -18.38 25.54
CA PRO A 151 -4.87 -18.71 25.38
C PRO A 151 -4.57 -19.19 23.96
N ALA A 152 -3.29 -19.08 23.56
CA ALA A 152 -2.84 -19.43 22.20
C ALA A 152 -3.21 -20.88 21.79
N GLY A 153 -3.13 -21.83 22.71
CA GLY A 153 -3.51 -23.22 22.45
C GLY A 153 -4.98 -23.39 22.11
N LEU A 154 -5.88 -22.68 22.82
CA LEU A 154 -7.31 -22.69 22.50
C LEU A 154 -7.58 -22.02 21.14
N ARG A 155 -6.90 -20.91 20.85
CA ARG A 155 -6.99 -20.24 19.56
C ARG A 155 -6.57 -21.18 18.43
N ARG A 156 -5.44 -21.90 18.58
CA ARG A 156 -4.97 -22.87 17.58
C ARG A 156 -6.00 -23.98 17.37
N ALA A 157 -6.49 -24.60 18.43
CA ALA A 157 -7.49 -25.67 18.33
C ALA A 157 -8.79 -25.19 17.65
N THR A 158 -9.22 -23.95 17.92
CA THR A 158 -10.37 -23.34 17.25
C THR A 158 -10.13 -23.21 15.75
N LEU A 159 -8.97 -22.70 15.35
CA LEU A 159 -8.61 -22.56 13.93
C LEU A 159 -8.52 -23.92 13.24
N ASP A 160 -7.95 -24.92 13.89
CA ASP A 160 -7.88 -26.30 13.34
C ASP A 160 -9.28 -26.87 13.09
N GLY A 161 -10.20 -26.64 14.03
CA GLY A 161 -11.61 -27.04 13.88
C GLY A 161 -12.30 -26.33 12.72
N ILE A 162 -12.12 -25.02 12.58
CA ILE A 162 -12.66 -24.22 11.47
C ILE A 162 -12.07 -24.72 10.15
N GLN A 163 -10.77 -24.98 10.09
CA GLN A 163 -10.12 -25.49 8.89
C GLN A 163 -10.66 -26.87 8.48
N ALA A 164 -10.89 -27.76 9.45
CA ALA A 164 -11.46 -29.07 9.16
C ALA A 164 -12.86 -28.98 8.53
N ILE A 165 -13.71 -28.08 9.03
CA ILE A 165 -15.03 -27.82 8.49
C ILE A 165 -14.91 -27.21 7.07
N ASN A 166 -14.07 -26.21 6.90
CA ASN A 166 -13.87 -25.53 5.62
C ASN A 166 -13.34 -26.47 4.54
N ARG A 167 -12.42 -27.39 4.87
CA ARG A 167 -11.92 -28.40 3.92
C ARG A 167 -13.04 -29.33 3.44
N ARG A 168 -13.97 -29.73 4.32
CA ARG A 168 -15.15 -30.51 3.93
C ARG A 168 -16.07 -29.73 2.99
N HIS A 169 -16.29 -28.44 3.30
CA HIS A 169 -17.07 -27.55 2.43
C HIS A 169 -16.41 -27.36 1.07
N ALA A 170 -15.10 -27.13 1.03
CA ALA A 170 -14.35 -27.00 -0.21
C ALA A 170 -14.49 -28.23 -1.10
N ALA A 171 -14.35 -29.42 -0.51
CA ALA A 171 -14.50 -30.68 -1.22
C ALA A 171 -15.93 -30.91 -1.80
N SER A 172 -16.97 -30.37 -1.13
CA SER A 172 -18.37 -30.53 -1.56
C SER A 172 -18.85 -29.43 -2.51
N LYS A 173 -18.33 -28.19 -2.39
CA LYS A 173 -18.81 -27.02 -3.13
C LYS A 173 -17.89 -26.62 -4.28
N GLY A 174 -16.58 -26.95 -4.21
CA GLY A 174 -15.60 -26.57 -5.23
C GLY A 174 -15.28 -25.05 -5.28
N ASP A 175 -15.69 -24.29 -4.24
CA ASP A 175 -15.47 -22.84 -4.21
C ASP A 175 -14.04 -22.51 -3.75
N PRO A 176 -13.20 -21.89 -4.60
CA PRO A 176 -11.82 -21.54 -4.26
C PRO A 176 -11.69 -20.51 -3.14
N GLU A 177 -12.74 -19.70 -2.89
CA GLU A 177 -12.73 -18.70 -1.80
C GLU A 177 -12.70 -19.37 -0.42
N ILE A 178 -13.19 -20.58 -0.27
CA ILE A 178 -13.09 -21.36 0.99
C ILE A 178 -11.61 -21.60 1.32
N SER A 179 -10.81 -21.99 0.34
CA SER A 179 -9.38 -22.20 0.50
C SER A 179 -8.64 -20.91 0.80
N SER A 180 -9.00 -19.81 0.14
CA SER A 180 -8.47 -18.48 0.40
C SER A 180 -8.72 -18.04 1.85
N ARG A 181 -9.92 -18.28 2.38
CA ARG A 181 -10.28 -18.00 3.77
C ARG A 181 -9.44 -18.80 4.78
N VAL A 182 -9.24 -20.09 4.52
CA VAL A 182 -8.38 -20.94 5.35
C VAL A 182 -6.97 -20.37 5.43
N GLN A 183 -6.39 -19.97 4.30
CA GLN A 183 -5.06 -19.37 4.26
C GLN A 183 -5.00 -18.02 4.97
N GLN A 184 -6.01 -17.17 4.83
CA GLN A 184 -6.08 -15.89 5.54
C GLN A 184 -6.08 -16.06 7.06
N TYR A 185 -6.86 -17.01 7.59
CA TYR A 185 -6.87 -17.30 9.03
C TYR A 185 -5.51 -17.83 9.52
N GLU A 186 -4.86 -18.68 8.75
CA GLU A 186 -3.54 -19.21 9.10
C GLU A 186 -2.48 -18.10 9.11
N THR A 187 -2.46 -17.25 8.07
CA THR A 187 -1.56 -16.10 8.02
C THR A 187 -1.81 -15.16 9.22
N ALA A 188 -3.07 -14.84 9.53
CA ALA A 188 -3.40 -13.99 10.67
C ALA A 188 -2.92 -14.59 12.02
N PHE A 189 -2.99 -15.90 12.17
CA PHE A 189 -2.48 -16.57 13.37
C PHE A 189 -0.94 -16.47 13.47
N ARG A 190 -0.22 -16.71 12.38
CA ARG A 190 1.25 -16.60 12.35
C ARG A 190 1.73 -15.17 12.59
N MET A 191 1.01 -14.19 12.08
CA MET A 191 1.29 -12.77 12.31
C MET A 191 1.29 -12.38 13.79
N GLN A 192 0.59 -13.12 14.67
CA GLN A 192 0.59 -12.85 16.10
C GLN A 192 2.00 -12.94 16.71
N ALA A 193 2.86 -13.81 16.17
CA ALA A 193 4.24 -13.95 16.62
C ALA A 193 5.19 -12.94 15.95
N SER A 194 5.02 -12.69 14.65
CA SER A 194 5.99 -11.94 13.84
C SER A 194 5.78 -10.42 13.89
N VAL A 195 4.53 -9.96 13.91
CA VAL A 195 4.21 -8.54 13.80
C VAL A 195 4.65 -7.69 15.02
N PRO A 196 4.56 -8.14 16.28
CA PRO A 196 4.97 -7.31 17.42
C PRO A 196 6.43 -6.82 17.32
N ASP A 197 7.35 -7.67 16.90
CA ASP A 197 8.75 -7.29 16.73
C ASP A 197 8.97 -6.34 15.57
N LEU A 198 8.25 -6.51 14.48
CA LEU A 198 8.29 -5.58 13.32
C LEU A 198 7.86 -4.18 13.71
N LEU A 199 6.90 -4.03 14.59
CA LEU A 199 6.36 -2.74 15.03
C LEU A 199 7.16 -2.07 16.13
N ALA A 200 8.09 -2.75 16.74
CA ALA A 200 8.95 -2.22 17.81
C ALA A 200 10.00 -1.24 17.22
N LEU A 201 9.51 -0.15 16.59
CA LEU A 201 10.34 0.86 15.92
C LEU A 201 11.23 1.61 16.90
N GLU A 202 10.89 1.62 18.19
CA GLU A 202 11.70 2.16 19.28
C GLU A 202 13.00 1.40 19.52
N LYS A 203 13.11 0.18 19.00
CA LYS A 203 14.35 -0.60 19.03
C LYS A 203 15.36 -0.21 17.94
N GLU A 204 14.95 0.65 16.99
CA GLU A 204 15.85 1.13 15.96
C GLU A 204 16.95 2.02 16.53
N PRO A 205 18.19 1.92 16.03
CA PRO A 205 19.26 2.82 16.40
C PRO A 205 18.92 4.28 16.11
N ALA A 206 19.36 5.21 16.96
CA ALA A 206 19.06 6.65 16.84
C ALA A 206 19.41 7.20 15.45
N HIS A 207 20.57 6.84 14.90
CA HIS A 207 21.01 7.31 13.58
C HIS A 207 20.08 6.84 12.44
N VAL A 208 19.44 5.68 12.61
CA VAL A 208 18.44 5.19 11.65
C VAL A 208 17.17 6.03 11.73
N LEU A 209 16.68 6.30 12.95
CA LEU A 209 15.50 7.15 13.13
C LEU A 209 15.74 8.56 12.56
N GLU A 210 16.93 9.13 12.76
CA GLU A 210 17.32 10.42 12.21
C GLU A 210 17.25 10.47 10.68
N MET A 211 17.61 9.38 9.98
CA MET A 211 17.52 9.29 8.51
C MET A 211 16.09 9.44 7.98
N TYR A 212 15.08 9.03 8.77
CA TYR A 212 13.67 9.19 8.40
C TYR A 212 13.06 10.53 8.84
N GLY A 213 13.82 11.32 9.61
CA GLY A 213 13.41 12.65 10.07
C GLY A 213 12.51 12.64 11.31
N PRO A 214 12.17 13.82 11.84
CA PRO A 214 11.50 13.97 13.13
C PRO A 214 10.10 13.36 13.18
N ASP A 215 9.43 13.26 12.03
CA ASP A 215 8.07 12.71 11.95
C ASP A 215 8.02 11.19 12.10
N VAL A 216 9.16 10.48 12.11
CA VAL A 216 9.20 9.02 12.27
C VAL A 216 8.58 8.55 13.59
N ALA A 217 8.67 9.35 14.64
CA ALA A 217 8.06 9.06 15.94
C ALA A 217 6.54 9.20 15.95
N ARG A 218 5.97 9.95 14.98
CA ARG A 218 4.55 10.24 14.93
C ARG A 218 3.76 9.10 14.28
N PRO A 219 2.78 8.49 14.98
CA PRO A 219 1.91 7.49 14.39
C PRO A 219 1.20 8.01 13.13
N GLY A 220 1.09 7.17 12.11
CA GLY A 220 0.45 7.53 10.85
C GLY A 220 1.26 8.41 9.91
N SER A 221 2.46 8.84 10.31
CA SER A 221 3.31 9.64 9.43
C SER A 221 3.83 8.85 8.24
N PHE A 222 4.11 9.53 7.15
CA PHE A 222 4.73 8.92 5.98
C PHE A 222 6.14 8.40 6.31
N ALA A 223 6.91 9.15 7.09
CA ALA A 223 8.24 8.74 7.55
C ALA A 223 8.21 7.42 8.33
N ARG A 224 7.25 7.29 9.26
CA ARG A 224 7.05 6.05 10.03
C ARG A 224 6.68 4.87 9.12
N HIS A 225 5.83 5.09 8.13
CA HIS A 225 5.47 4.05 7.15
C HIS A 225 6.66 3.64 6.29
N CYS A 226 7.54 4.57 5.90
CA CYS A 226 8.76 4.24 5.17
C CYS A 226 9.70 3.36 6.00
N LEU A 227 9.88 3.67 7.29
CA LEU A 227 10.66 2.83 8.21
C LEU A 227 10.04 1.44 8.36
N LEU A 228 8.72 1.37 8.56
CA LEU A 228 8.00 0.08 8.66
C LEU A 228 8.10 -0.74 7.38
N ALA A 229 8.00 -0.08 6.21
CA ALA A 229 8.15 -0.74 4.91
C ALA A 229 9.53 -1.39 4.76
N ARG A 230 10.60 -0.72 5.20
CA ARG A 230 11.95 -1.31 5.22
C ARG A 230 11.99 -2.56 6.08
N ARG A 231 11.48 -2.48 7.32
CA ARG A 231 11.48 -3.62 8.25
C ARG A 231 10.65 -4.82 7.77
N LEU A 232 9.61 -4.56 7.00
CA LEU A 232 8.81 -5.63 6.37
C LEU A 232 9.57 -6.36 5.25
N LEU A 233 10.61 -5.74 4.68
CA LEU A 233 11.41 -6.30 3.60
C LEU A 233 12.70 -6.98 4.11
N GLU A 234 13.15 -6.69 5.33
CA GLU A 234 14.29 -7.32 6.03
C GLU A 234 13.88 -8.64 6.68
#